data_48efc66dcdbb317ea287051215f7ec3f
#
_entry.id   48efc66dcdbb317ea287051215f7ec3f
#
_cell.length_a   1.000
_cell.length_b   1.000
_cell.length_c   1.000
_cell.angle_alpha   90.00
_cell.angle_beta   90.00
_cell.angle_gamma   90.00
#
_symmetry.space_group_name_H-M   'P 1'
#
loop_
_entity.id
_entity.type
_entity.pdbx_description
1 polymer ?
#
loop_
_entity_poly.entity_id
_entity_poly.type
_entity_poly.pdbx_seq_one_letter_code
_entity_poly.pdbx_strand_id
1 'polypeptide(L)'
;MNAPVPKILIESTWHGRVFGAEWRSAAGGLLDVLEPATGAVMTRVGNASADDVRRAASEARAAQPGWAAKPYEERATVLRKAAVLLEQNREELVYWIMRETGGIEPKAGFEVQMVTRSPSG
;
A
#
# COMPACT_ATOMS: atom_id res chain seq x y z
N MET A 1 1.55 5.36 21.44
CA MET A 1 1.98 6.16 20.26
C MET A 1 0.78 6.93 19.74
N ASN A 2 0.88 8.23 19.59
CA ASN A 2 -0.17 9.02 18.97
C ASN A 2 -0.23 8.75 17.48
N ALA A 3 -1.46 8.74 16.90
CA ALA A 3 -1.63 8.57 15.47
C ALA A 3 -0.92 9.72 14.71
N PRO A 4 -0.07 9.44 13.74
CA PRO A 4 0.52 10.46 12.90
C PRO A 4 -0.55 11.11 12.01
N VAL A 5 -0.30 12.32 11.56
CA VAL A 5 -1.15 12.97 10.55
C VAL A 5 -0.97 12.22 9.23
N PRO A 6 -2.05 11.66 8.63
CA PRO A 6 -1.94 10.91 7.39
C PRO A 6 -1.42 11.80 6.25
N LYS A 7 -0.39 11.33 5.55
CA LYS A 7 0.21 12.00 4.38
C LYS A 7 0.10 11.16 3.12
N ILE A 8 0.33 9.85 3.24
CA ILE A 8 0.28 8.90 2.13
C ILE A 8 -0.88 7.90 2.27
N LEU A 9 -1.25 7.54 3.49
CA LEU A 9 -2.36 6.60 3.76
C LEU A 9 -3.64 7.36 4.13
N ILE A 10 -4.09 8.24 3.24
CA ILE A 10 -5.28 9.07 3.43
C ILE A 10 -6.53 8.21 3.21
N GLU A 11 -7.28 7.94 4.27
CA GLU A 11 -8.42 7.02 4.26
C GLU A 11 -9.46 7.34 3.17
N SER A 12 -9.76 8.60 2.91
CA SER A 12 -10.70 9.00 1.86
C SER A 12 -10.28 8.57 0.45
N THR A 13 -9.02 8.22 0.24
CA THR A 13 -8.52 7.74 -1.06
C THR A 13 -8.90 6.28 -1.30
N TRP A 14 -8.80 5.43 -0.28
CA TRP A 14 -8.91 3.97 -0.43
C TRP A 14 -10.10 3.34 0.28
N HIS A 15 -10.81 4.07 1.18
CA HIS A 15 -11.97 3.55 1.89
C HIS A 15 -13.04 3.03 0.91
N GLY A 16 -13.39 1.75 1.03
CA GLY A 16 -14.36 1.10 0.17
C GLY A 16 -13.97 0.98 -1.30
N ARG A 17 -12.72 1.22 -1.63
CA ARG A 17 -12.23 1.22 -3.01
C ARG A 17 -11.20 0.11 -3.24
N VAL A 18 -11.04 -0.25 -4.51
CA VAL A 18 -9.98 -1.11 -5.03
C VAL A 18 -9.17 -0.32 -6.06
N PHE A 19 -7.89 -0.63 -6.14
CA PHE A 19 -6.99 0.00 -7.09
C PHE A 19 -6.72 -0.92 -8.30
N GLY A 20 -6.84 -0.35 -9.50
CA GLY A 20 -6.38 -0.93 -10.75
C GLY A 20 -5.51 0.10 -11.47
N ALA A 21 -5.92 0.58 -12.64
CA ALA A 21 -5.34 1.77 -13.25
C ALA A 21 -5.67 3.05 -12.45
N GLU A 22 -6.76 3.02 -11.69
CA GLU A 22 -7.23 4.09 -10.81
C GLU A 22 -8.01 3.52 -9.61
N TRP A 23 -8.30 4.35 -8.61
CA TRP A 23 -9.16 4.00 -7.49
C TRP A 23 -10.62 3.97 -7.91
N ARG A 24 -11.30 2.85 -7.66
CA ARG A 24 -12.74 2.64 -7.96
C ARG A 24 -13.45 2.04 -6.76
N SER A 25 -14.75 2.29 -6.65
CA SER A 25 -15.57 1.60 -5.66
C SER A 25 -15.54 0.09 -5.89
N ALA A 26 -15.34 -0.67 -4.81
CA ALA A 26 -15.34 -2.11 -4.84
C ALA A 26 -16.76 -2.65 -5.06
N ALA A 27 -16.94 -3.59 -5.99
CA ALA A 27 -18.26 -4.16 -6.28
C ALA A 27 -18.72 -5.19 -5.23
N GLY A 28 -17.81 -5.73 -4.43
CA GLY A 28 -18.10 -6.68 -3.34
C GLY A 28 -18.44 -6.03 -1.99
N GLY A 29 -18.57 -4.70 -1.93
CA GLY A 29 -18.88 -3.97 -0.69
C GLY A 29 -17.65 -3.64 0.16
N LEU A 30 -17.79 -3.72 1.48
CA LEU A 30 -16.76 -3.35 2.46
C LEU A 30 -16.29 -4.58 3.24
N LEU A 31 -15.01 -4.55 3.63
CA LEU A 31 -14.42 -5.47 4.60
C LEU A 31 -13.88 -4.67 5.79
N ASP A 32 -14.22 -5.12 6.99
CA ASP A 32 -13.64 -4.58 8.21
C ASP A 32 -12.19 -5.08 8.36
N VAL A 33 -11.27 -4.14 8.61
CA VAL A 33 -9.89 -4.43 9.02
C VAL A 33 -9.84 -4.35 10.53
N LEU A 34 -9.54 -5.46 11.18
CA LEU A 34 -9.50 -5.54 12.62
C LEU A 34 -8.09 -5.26 13.15
N GLU A 35 -8.01 -4.56 14.26
CA GLU A 35 -6.79 -4.42 15.05
C GLU A 35 -6.60 -5.67 15.92
N PRO A 36 -5.58 -6.51 15.67
CA PRO A 36 -5.44 -7.79 16.38
C PRO A 36 -5.29 -7.64 17.89
N ALA A 37 -4.68 -6.56 18.34
CA ALA A 37 -4.43 -6.31 19.77
C ALA A 37 -5.71 -6.05 20.58
N THR A 38 -6.75 -5.48 19.95
CA THR A 38 -7.98 -5.04 20.63
C THR A 38 -9.23 -5.73 20.12
N GLY A 39 -9.19 -6.30 18.90
CA GLY A 39 -10.36 -6.80 18.18
C GLY A 39 -11.28 -5.71 17.64
N ALA A 40 -10.91 -4.44 17.78
CA ALA A 40 -11.69 -3.32 17.26
C ALA A 40 -11.57 -3.18 15.75
N VAL A 41 -12.60 -2.65 15.11
CA VAL A 41 -12.51 -2.27 13.68
C VAL A 41 -11.62 -1.04 13.57
N MET A 42 -10.50 -1.21 12.91
CA MET A 42 -9.51 -0.15 12.67
C MET A 42 -9.93 0.73 11.49
N THR A 43 -10.38 0.11 10.42
CA THR A 43 -10.83 0.79 9.20
C THR A 43 -11.63 -0.18 8.31
N ARG A 44 -12.11 0.32 7.16
CA ARG A 44 -12.83 -0.47 6.15
C ARG A 44 -12.20 -0.34 4.79
N VAL A 45 -11.90 -1.46 4.17
CA VAL A 45 -11.36 -1.52 2.81
C VAL A 45 -12.41 -2.03 1.83
N GLY A 46 -12.19 -1.79 0.54
CA GLY A 46 -13.07 -2.32 -0.49
C GLY A 46 -12.92 -3.83 -0.64
N ASN A 47 -14.03 -4.55 -0.67
CA ASN A 47 -14.08 -5.96 -0.99
C ASN A 47 -14.13 -6.13 -2.51
N ALA A 48 -13.04 -6.59 -3.11
CA ALA A 48 -12.97 -6.82 -4.55
C ALA A 48 -13.88 -8.00 -4.96
N SER A 49 -14.76 -7.76 -5.92
CA SER A 49 -15.46 -8.84 -6.59
C SER A 49 -14.55 -9.59 -7.58
N ALA A 50 -14.99 -10.74 -8.06
CA ALA A 50 -14.26 -11.48 -9.10
C ALA A 50 -14.10 -10.64 -10.39
N ASP A 51 -15.05 -9.75 -10.68
CA ASP A 51 -14.96 -8.84 -11.84
C ASP A 51 -13.95 -7.71 -11.61
N ASP A 52 -13.86 -7.18 -10.40
CA ASP A 52 -12.82 -6.21 -10.03
C ASP A 52 -11.44 -6.80 -10.23
N VAL A 53 -11.21 -8.04 -9.78
CA VAL A 53 -9.94 -8.75 -9.95
C VAL A 53 -9.61 -8.98 -11.43
N ARG A 54 -10.60 -9.46 -12.22
CA ARG A 54 -10.39 -9.69 -13.67
C ARG A 54 -10.05 -8.39 -14.40
N ARG A 55 -10.72 -7.30 -14.05
CA ARG A 55 -10.45 -5.98 -14.63
C ARG A 55 -9.06 -5.50 -14.29
N ALA A 56 -8.67 -5.54 -13.03
CA ALA A 56 -7.34 -5.13 -12.58
C ALA A 56 -6.23 -5.95 -13.26
N ALA A 57 -6.42 -7.26 -13.39
CA ALA A 57 -5.48 -8.14 -14.10
C ALA A 57 -5.37 -7.79 -15.60
N SER A 58 -6.49 -7.49 -16.25
CA SER A 58 -6.53 -7.06 -17.66
C SER A 58 -5.82 -5.71 -17.86
N GLU A 59 -6.07 -4.74 -16.99
CA GLU A 59 -5.42 -3.43 -17.02
C GLU A 59 -3.89 -3.55 -16.80
N ALA A 60 -3.47 -4.37 -15.84
CA ALA A 60 -2.05 -4.63 -15.58
C ALA A 60 -1.37 -5.31 -16.79
N ARG A 61 -2.05 -6.29 -17.41
CA ARG A 61 -1.55 -6.94 -18.62
C ARG A 61 -1.42 -5.97 -19.80
N ALA A 62 -2.36 -5.06 -19.96
CA ALA A 62 -2.31 -4.04 -21.01
C ALA A 62 -1.17 -3.03 -20.79
N ALA A 63 -0.87 -2.67 -19.54
CA ALA A 63 0.18 -1.73 -19.20
C ALA A 63 1.60 -2.35 -19.27
N GLN A 64 1.71 -3.66 -19.06
CA GLN A 64 2.98 -4.36 -18.91
C GLN A 64 3.94 -4.21 -20.14
N PRO A 65 3.51 -4.30 -21.40
CA PRO A 65 4.44 -4.15 -22.54
C PRO A 65 5.10 -2.77 -22.60
N GLY A 66 4.32 -1.71 -22.35
CA GLY A 66 4.85 -0.35 -22.30
C GLY A 66 5.85 -0.12 -21.16
N TRP A 67 5.58 -0.72 -20.00
CA TRP A 67 6.50 -0.69 -18.86
C TRP A 67 7.79 -1.49 -19.15
N ALA A 68 7.66 -2.68 -19.71
CA ALA A 68 8.80 -3.55 -20.05
C ALA A 68 9.72 -2.94 -21.11
N ALA A 69 9.15 -2.18 -22.05
CA ALA A 69 9.91 -1.50 -23.11
C ALA A 69 10.70 -0.27 -22.60
N LYS A 70 10.42 0.24 -21.41
CA LYS A 70 11.16 1.37 -20.84
C LYS A 70 12.60 0.98 -20.52
N PRO A 71 13.58 1.91 -20.73
CA PRO A 71 14.95 1.71 -20.29
C PRO A 71 15.02 1.33 -18.80
N TYR A 72 16.00 0.49 -18.46
CA TYR A 72 16.20 0.06 -17.06
C TYR A 72 16.29 1.24 -16.10
N GLU A 73 17.04 2.29 -16.44
CA GLU A 73 17.22 3.47 -15.57
C GLU A 73 15.92 4.24 -15.31
N GLU A 74 15.01 4.31 -16.27
CA GLU A 74 13.70 4.94 -16.04
C GLU A 74 12.87 4.13 -15.05
N ARG A 75 12.86 2.80 -15.19
CA ARG A 75 12.14 1.91 -14.26
C ARG A 75 12.74 1.96 -12.86
N ALA A 76 14.07 1.91 -12.76
CA ALA A 76 14.78 2.02 -11.50
C ALA A 76 14.53 3.37 -10.81
N THR A 77 14.47 4.46 -11.57
CA THR A 77 14.16 5.79 -11.03
C THR A 77 12.79 5.85 -10.36
N VAL A 78 11.77 5.23 -10.94
CA VAL A 78 10.43 5.16 -10.32
C VAL A 78 10.48 4.44 -8.97
N LEU A 79 11.17 3.30 -8.91
CA LEU A 79 11.29 2.51 -7.67
C LEU A 79 12.12 3.24 -6.60
N ARG A 80 13.20 3.92 -6.98
CA ARG A 80 13.99 4.74 -6.05
C ARG A 80 13.17 5.90 -5.47
N LYS A 81 12.36 6.57 -6.30
CA LYS A 81 11.45 7.62 -5.82
C LYS A 81 10.42 7.06 -4.84
N ALA A 82 9.87 5.89 -5.11
CA ALA A 82 8.96 5.23 -4.18
C ALA A 82 9.65 4.93 -2.83
N ALA A 83 10.87 4.39 -2.85
CA ALA A 83 11.64 4.13 -1.63
C ALA A 83 11.89 5.41 -0.80
N VAL A 84 12.23 6.52 -1.45
CA VAL A 84 12.39 7.82 -0.78
C VAL A 84 11.09 8.29 -0.13
N LEU A 85 9.96 8.17 -0.82
CA LEU A 85 8.65 8.55 -0.27
C LEU A 85 8.26 7.68 0.93
N LEU A 86 8.53 6.38 0.89
CA LEU A 86 8.28 5.48 2.01
C LEU A 86 9.14 5.86 3.23
N GLU A 87 10.42 6.15 3.03
CA GLU A 87 11.30 6.58 4.13
C GLU A 87 10.89 7.92 4.73
N GLN A 88 10.50 8.89 3.90
CA GLN A 88 9.99 10.19 4.36
C GLN A 88 8.70 10.09 5.18
N ASN A 89 7.94 9.02 5.01
CA ASN A 89 6.68 8.77 5.71
C ASN A 89 6.78 7.55 6.66
N ARG A 90 7.99 7.22 7.09
CA ARG A 90 8.29 6.07 7.93
C ARG A 90 7.40 5.95 9.17
N GLU A 91 7.17 7.04 9.89
CA GLU A 91 6.36 7.03 11.12
C GLU A 91 4.92 6.58 10.84
N GLU A 92 4.33 7.06 9.75
CA GLU A 92 2.98 6.68 9.33
C GLU A 92 2.90 5.18 8.97
N LEU A 93 3.89 4.69 8.23
CA LEU A 93 3.97 3.27 7.86
C LEU A 93 4.16 2.37 9.07
N VAL A 94 5.08 2.71 9.97
CA VAL A 94 5.32 1.96 11.21
C VAL A 94 4.06 1.90 12.06
N TYR A 95 3.36 3.02 12.22
CA TYR A 95 2.11 3.08 12.98
C TYR A 95 1.05 2.11 12.41
N TRP A 96 0.83 2.11 11.11
CA TRP A 96 -0.15 1.23 10.48
C TRP A 96 0.27 -0.24 10.54
N ILE A 97 1.54 -0.57 10.29
CA ILE A 97 2.06 -1.93 10.41
C ILE A 97 1.83 -2.48 11.82
N MET A 98 2.14 -1.70 12.86
CA MET A 98 1.94 -2.12 14.24
C MET A 98 0.47 -2.41 14.54
N ARG A 99 -0.42 -1.54 14.12
CA ARG A 99 -1.86 -1.70 14.38
C ARG A 99 -2.48 -2.85 13.61
N GLU A 100 -2.10 -3.00 12.35
CA GLU A 100 -2.68 -4.02 11.46
C GLU A 100 -2.14 -5.42 11.75
N THR A 101 -0.89 -5.55 12.19
CA THR A 101 -0.24 -6.84 12.45
C THR A 101 -0.19 -7.23 13.92
N GLY A 102 -0.42 -6.29 14.85
CA GLY A 102 -0.19 -6.48 16.28
C GLY A 102 1.29 -6.58 16.65
N GLY A 103 2.20 -6.18 15.75
CA GLY A 103 3.64 -6.22 15.95
C GLY A 103 4.18 -5.09 16.82
N ILE A 104 5.44 -5.21 17.24
CA ILE A 104 6.16 -4.18 18.00
C ILE A 104 6.86 -3.20 17.07
N GLU A 105 7.12 -1.98 17.54
CA GLU A 105 7.76 -0.92 16.78
C GLU A 105 9.11 -1.31 16.15
N PRO A 106 10.05 -1.98 16.84
CA PRO A 106 11.31 -2.39 16.20
C PRO A 106 11.12 -3.31 14.99
N LYS A 107 10.13 -4.20 15.02
CA LYS A 107 9.79 -5.08 13.88
C LYS A 107 9.22 -4.27 12.73
N ALA A 108 8.22 -3.45 12.98
CA ALA A 108 7.61 -2.60 11.95
C ALA A 108 8.64 -1.64 11.33
N GLY A 109 9.50 -1.04 12.14
CA GLY A 109 10.60 -0.21 11.69
C GLY A 109 11.62 -0.95 10.82
N PHE A 110 11.93 -2.19 11.16
CA PHE A 110 12.79 -3.05 10.33
C PHE A 110 12.15 -3.37 8.97
N GLU A 111 10.85 -3.67 8.93
CA GLU A 111 10.13 -3.95 7.68
C GLU A 111 10.17 -2.75 6.73
N VAL A 112 9.92 -1.53 7.22
CA VAL A 112 10.04 -0.32 6.41
C VAL A 112 11.47 -0.15 5.90
N GLN A 113 12.48 -0.35 6.77
CA GLN A 113 13.89 -0.26 6.39
C GLN A 113 14.26 -1.25 5.29
N MET A 114 13.75 -2.48 5.35
CA MET A 114 14.05 -3.50 4.34
C MET A 114 13.51 -3.14 2.95
N VAL A 115 12.35 -2.50 2.90
CA VAL A 115 11.73 -2.07 1.63
C VAL A 115 12.42 -0.83 1.05
N THR A 116 12.93 0.06 1.93
CA THR A 116 13.55 1.33 1.50
C THR A 116 15.05 1.21 1.23
N ARG A 117 15.69 0.13 1.67
CA ARG A 117 17.11 -0.11 1.38
C ARG A 117 17.34 -0.28 -0.10
N SER A 118 17.98 0.70 -0.72
CA SER A 118 18.66 0.46 -1.99
C SER A 118 19.80 -0.53 -1.76
N PRO A 119 19.97 -1.57 -2.60
CA PRO A 119 21.23 -2.30 -2.61
C PRO A 119 22.33 -1.27 -2.86
N SER A 120 23.22 -1.12 -1.89
CA SER A 120 24.44 -0.35 -2.08
C SER A 120 25.18 -0.99 -3.23
N GLY A 121 25.28 -0.30 -4.39
CA GLY A 121 26.16 -0.69 -5.47
C GLY A 121 27.61 -0.57 -5.04
#